data_7ab9652ddc4f4b88d5a38beb1687fad8
#
_entry.id   7ab9652ddc4f4b88d5a38beb1687fad8
#
_cell.length_a   1.000
_cell.length_b   1.000
_cell.length_c   1.000
_cell.angle_alpha   90.00
_cell.angle_beta   90.00
_cell.angle_gamma   90.00
#
_symmetry.space_group_name_H-M   'P 1'
#
loop_
_entity.id
_entity.type
_entity.pdbx_description
1 polymer ?
#
loop_
_entity_poly.entity_id
_entity_poly.type
_entity_poly.pdbx_seq_one_letter_code
_entity_poly.pdbx_strand_id
1 'polypeptide(L)'
;MNFREELILRCASRRRQKLGQMSDAAYEELLLAVRQNPEAYIDSDAERAFSLLGQAMRKFNESARDDDLLDDDQYMAARNKRFEALRGACQAALSVDADCLDAQLLLTLATVGRPDKLLDALCEIEEKCADEPAFEQLDWGNPWDRARLRLRAAISRTCADCACWKMALETANSVLEVTESAGDPLGARNTAALAYARLEDEEGLNALEARFTQGNAWTSLARCLLLYKLERIPAARRSLRGFAQLNQGAAYAMMRPVFVEVYLPDRPDYAPGCFEEAMAAVHEAEVIIADTPDFVAWCQAQTWFEADARAYAEKHDLDW
;
A
#
# COMPACT_ATOMS: atom_id res chain seq x y z
N MET A 1 -7.17 3.74 1.17
CA MET A 1 -7.60 4.63 2.28
C MET A 1 -8.98 5.22 2.02
N ASN A 2 -9.89 5.19 3.00
CA ASN A 2 -11.19 5.86 2.90
C ASN A 2 -11.17 7.16 3.71
N PHE A 3 -10.78 8.26 3.07
CA PHE A 3 -10.66 9.59 3.70
C PHE A 3 -11.96 10.06 4.38
N ARG A 4 -13.13 9.75 3.79
CA ARG A 4 -14.40 10.15 4.36
C ARG A 4 -14.71 9.44 5.68
N GLU A 5 -14.52 8.12 5.73
CA GLU A 5 -14.74 7.34 6.96
C GLU A 5 -13.75 7.75 8.04
N GLU A 6 -12.51 8.02 7.69
CA GLU A 6 -11.51 8.46 8.67
C GLU A 6 -11.80 9.89 9.17
N LEU A 7 -12.26 10.81 8.32
CA LEU A 7 -12.70 12.13 8.77
C LEU A 7 -13.85 12.03 9.79
N ILE A 8 -14.83 11.15 9.53
CA ILE A 8 -15.95 10.87 10.45
C ILE A 8 -15.40 10.44 11.81
N LEU A 9 -14.46 9.48 11.82
CA LEU A 9 -13.87 8.97 13.05
C LEU A 9 -13.07 10.06 13.79
N ARG A 10 -12.29 10.88 13.08
CA ARG A 10 -11.51 12.00 13.67
C ARG A 10 -12.44 13.03 14.32
N CYS A 11 -13.48 13.47 13.61
CA CYS A 11 -14.47 14.43 14.13
C CYS A 11 -15.22 13.86 15.36
N ALA A 12 -15.67 12.60 15.28
CA ALA A 12 -16.38 11.97 16.40
C ALA A 12 -15.47 11.75 17.63
N SER A 13 -14.23 11.27 17.41
CA SER A 13 -13.24 11.08 18.47
C SER A 13 -12.93 12.39 19.18
N ARG A 14 -12.69 13.48 18.46
CA ARG A 14 -12.45 14.80 19.04
C ARG A 14 -13.64 15.31 19.84
N ARG A 15 -14.87 15.13 19.31
CA ARG A 15 -16.10 15.48 20.05
C ARG A 15 -16.21 14.68 21.35
N ARG A 16 -15.97 13.37 21.29
CA ARG A 16 -15.94 12.51 22.48
C ARG A 16 -14.97 13.02 23.52
N GLN A 17 -13.76 13.41 23.11
CA GLN A 17 -12.75 13.98 24.01
C GLN A 17 -13.22 15.30 24.66
N LYS A 18 -13.85 16.20 23.89
CA LYS A 18 -14.36 17.47 24.39
C LYS A 18 -15.55 17.32 25.34
N LEU A 19 -16.45 16.39 25.07
CA LEU A 19 -17.65 16.15 25.88
C LEU A 19 -17.36 15.32 27.14
N GLY A 20 -16.21 14.65 27.23
CA GLY A 20 -15.83 13.83 28.37
C GLY A 20 -16.47 12.42 28.31
N GLN A 21 -16.88 11.92 29.49
CA GLN A 21 -17.44 10.57 29.58
C GLN A 21 -18.74 10.44 28.76
N MET A 22 -18.71 9.51 27.81
CA MET A 22 -19.83 9.21 26.93
C MET A 22 -20.05 7.68 26.90
N SER A 23 -21.30 7.24 26.97
CA SER A 23 -21.62 5.83 26.79
C SER A 23 -21.37 5.39 25.33
N ASP A 24 -21.14 4.09 25.11
CA ASP A 24 -20.93 3.57 23.76
C ASP A 24 -22.15 3.81 22.86
N ALA A 25 -23.37 3.68 23.39
CA ALA A 25 -24.60 3.99 22.65
C ALA A 25 -24.65 5.48 22.21
N ALA A 26 -24.28 6.41 23.09
CA ALA A 26 -24.22 7.83 22.75
C ALA A 26 -23.11 8.14 21.73
N TYR A 27 -22.00 7.40 21.78
CA TYR A 27 -20.95 7.53 20.78
C TYR A 27 -21.38 7.01 19.40
N GLU A 28 -22.11 5.89 19.35
CA GLU A 28 -22.69 5.39 18.10
C GLU A 28 -23.70 6.38 17.47
N GLU A 29 -24.54 7.00 18.30
CA GLU A 29 -25.44 8.07 17.81
C GLU A 29 -24.67 9.27 17.27
N LEU A 30 -23.57 9.68 17.94
CA LEU A 30 -22.68 10.72 17.44
C LEU A 30 -22.04 10.34 16.11
N LEU A 31 -21.56 9.12 15.96
CA LEU A 31 -21.00 8.63 14.70
C LEU A 31 -22.02 8.68 13.56
N LEU A 32 -23.26 8.29 13.81
CA LEU A 32 -24.34 8.38 12.82
C LEU A 32 -24.63 9.84 12.43
N ALA A 33 -24.66 10.77 13.39
CA ALA A 33 -24.86 12.18 13.12
C ALA A 33 -23.71 12.79 12.30
N VAL A 34 -22.45 12.49 12.67
CA VAL A 34 -21.27 12.94 11.92
C VAL A 34 -21.24 12.35 10.51
N ARG A 35 -21.66 11.09 10.33
CA ARG A 35 -21.70 10.42 9.01
C ARG A 35 -22.65 11.11 8.03
N GLN A 36 -23.75 11.70 8.52
CA GLN A 36 -24.72 12.45 7.68
C GLN A 36 -24.09 13.72 7.09
N ASN A 37 -23.30 14.47 7.89
CA ASN A 37 -22.66 15.69 7.45
C ASN A 37 -21.32 15.91 8.18
N PRO A 38 -20.23 15.23 7.77
CA PRO A 38 -18.93 15.32 8.45
C PRO A 38 -18.38 16.75 8.52
N GLU A 39 -18.62 17.54 7.48
CA GLU A 39 -18.09 18.91 7.38
C GLU A 39 -18.66 19.85 8.45
N ALA A 40 -19.88 19.63 8.91
CA ALA A 40 -20.50 20.39 10.00
C ALA A 40 -19.85 20.10 11.38
N TYR A 41 -19.05 19.05 11.47
CA TYR A 41 -18.40 18.63 12.71
C TYR A 41 -16.88 18.91 12.72
N ILE A 42 -16.36 19.54 11.67
CA ILE A 42 -14.97 20.03 11.61
C ILE A 42 -14.85 21.21 12.58
N ASP A 43 -14.05 21.05 13.65
CA ASP A 43 -13.88 22.08 14.66
C ASP A 43 -12.40 22.34 15.04
N SER A 44 -11.46 21.79 14.23
CA SER A 44 -10.02 22.06 14.36
C SER A 44 -9.36 22.18 12.99
N ASP A 45 -8.17 22.79 12.96
CA ASP A 45 -7.37 22.95 11.75
C ASP A 45 -6.87 21.59 11.24
N ALA A 46 -6.56 20.62 12.14
CA ALA A 46 -6.17 19.28 11.77
C ALA A 46 -7.27 18.53 10.98
N GLU A 47 -8.53 18.62 11.39
CA GLU A 47 -9.67 18.03 10.68
C GLU A 47 -9.92 18.74 9.36
N ARG A 48 -9.75 20.08 9.35
CA ARG A 48 -9.91 20.90 8.13
C ARG A 48 -8.84 20.54 7.10
N ALA A 49 -7.57 20.45 7.49
CA ALA A 49 -6.48 20.03 6.63
C ALA A 49 -6.74 18.62 6.08
N PHE A 50 -7.15 17.67 6.91
CA PHE A 50 -7.48 16.32 6.49
C PHE A 50 -8.68 16.26 5.52
N SER A 51 -9.72 17.09 5.73
CA SER A 51 -10.83 17.22 4.80
C SER A 51 -10.41 17.72 3.41
N LEU A 52 -9.50 18.69 3.35
CA LEU A 52 -8.93 19.18 2.08
C LEU A 52 -8.21 18.06 1.33
N LEU A 53 -7.43 17.22 2.02
CA LEU A 53 -6.77 16.06 1.42
C LEU A 53 -7.79 15.05 0.88
N GLY A 54 -8.83 14.75 1.64
CA GLY A 54 -9.88 13.84 1.22
C GLY A 54 -10.60 14.31 -0.05
N GLN A 55 -10.84 15.62 -0.19
CA GLN A 55 -11.40 16.21 -1.40
C GLN A 55 -10.43 16.12 -2.58
N ALA A 56 -9.13 16.37 -2.33
CA ALA A 56 -8.09 16.29 -3.35
C ALA A 56 -7.93 14.86 -3.88
N MET A 57 -7.85 13.87 -2.99
CA MET A 57 -7.72 12.46 -3.38
C MET A 57 -8.95 11.93 -4.13
N ARG A 58 -10.14 12.37 -3.75
CA ARG A 58 -11.35 12.06 -4.53
C ARG A 58 -11.24 12.58 -5.97
N LYS A 59 -10.85 13.85 -6.15
CA LYS A 59 -10.66 14.45 -7.48
C LYS A 59 -9.54 13.74 -8.26
N PHE A 60 -8.46 13.37 -7.59
CA PHE A 60 -7.36 12.60 -8.18
C PHE A 60 -7.89 11.28 -8.75
N ASN A 61 -8.59 10.50 -7.95
CA ASN A 61 -9.14 9.20 -8.37
C ASN A 61 -10.23 9.34 -9.45
N GLU A 62 -11.09 10.36 -9.35
CA GLU A 62 -12.11 10.64 -10.38
C GLU A 62 -11.48 10.99 -11.73
N SER A 63 -10.39 11.76 -11.74
CA SER A 63 -9.71 12.15 -12.96
C SER A 63 -8.87 11.04 -13.61
N ALA A 64 -8.65 9.92 -12.91
CA ALA A 64 -7.92 8.77 -13.42
C ALA A 64 -8.85 7.68 -14.04
N ARG A 65 -10.17 7.87 -13.98
CA ARG A 65 -11.12 6.83 -14.41
C ARG A 65 -11.08 6.50 -15.90
N ASP A 66 -10.74 7.50 -16.70
CA ASP A 66 -10.76 7.38 -18.16
C ASP A 66 -9.34 7.28 -18.75
N ASP A 67 -8.34 6.98 -17.91
CA ASP A 67 -6.93 6.88 -18.33
C ASP A 67 -6.72 5.80 -19.40
N ASP A 68 -7.47 4.70 -19.34
CA ASP A 68 -7.40 3.60 -20.30
C ASP A 68 -7.83 4.02 -21.73
N LEU A 69 -8.47 5.18 -21.87
CA LEU A 69 -8.91 5.73 -23.16
C LEU A 69 -7.89 6.68 -23.77
N LEU A 70 -6.79 6.99 -23.07
CA LEU A 70 -5.77 7.95 -23.47
C LEU A 70 -4.61 7.25 -24.19
N ASP A 71 -4.01 7.93 -25.15
CA ASP A 71 -2.68 7.54 -25.64
C ASP A 71 -1.59 7.91 -24.62
N ASP A 72 -0.36 7.43 -24.83
CA ASP A 72 0.76 7.60 -23.89
C ASP A 72 1.04 9.09 -23.58
N ASP A 73 1.03 9.96 -24.58
CA ASP A 73 1.31 11.39 -24.41
C ASP A 73 0.17 12.07 -23.62
N GLN A 74 -1.06 11.74 -23.94
CA GLN A 74 -2.25 12.23 -23.25
C GLN A 74 -2.29 11.75 -21.81
N TYR A 75 -2.00 10.45 -21.58
CA TYR A 75 -1.89 9.88 -20.24
C TYR A 75 -0.85 10.60 -19.40
N MET A 76 0.37 10.77 -19.93
CA MET A 76 1.45 11.47 -19.21
C MET A 76 1.09 12.93 -18.90
N ALA A 77 0.42 13.63 -19.81
CA ALA A 77 -0.04 15.00 -19.57
C ALA A 77 -1.12 15.05 -18.48
N ALA A 78 -2.12 14.18 -18.55
CA ALA A 78 -3.20 14.07 -17.57
C ALA A 78 -2.65 13.70 -16.18
N ARG A 79 -1.76 12.72 -16.12
CA ARG A 79 -1.05 12.30 -14.92
C ARG A 79 -0.28 13.44 -14.26
N ASN A 80 0.55 14.16 -15.02
CA ASN A 80 1.34 15.28 -14.50
C ASN A 80 0.44 16.38 -13.92
N LYS A 81 -0.65 16.71 -14.59
CA LYS A 81 -1.65 17.67 -14.10
C LYS A 81 -2.30 17.22 -12.80
N ARG A 82 -2.63 15.91 -12.65
CA ARG A 82 -3.19 15.37 -11.42
C ARG A 82 -2.21 15.50 -10.25
N PHE A 83 -0.94 15.12 -10.48
CA PHE A 83 0.08 15.23 -9.44
C PHE A 83 0.37 16.68 -9.04
N GLU A 84 0.35 17.63 -10.00
CA GLU A 84 0.48 19.06 -9.70
C GLU A 84 -0.69 19.56 -8.84
N ALA A 85 -1.92 19.20 -9.19
CA ALA A 85 -3.10 19.54 -8.41
C ALA A 85 -3.06 18.95 -7.00
N LEU A 86 -2.60 17.68 -6.85
CA LEU A 86 -2.45 17.03 -5.55
C LEU A 86 -1.39 17.75 -4.70
N ARG A 87 -0.22 18.06 -5.26
CA ARG A 87 0.83 18.82 -4.54
C ARG A 87 0.31 20.17 -4.05
N GLY A 88 -0.41 20.90 -4.89
CA GLY A 88 -1.03 22.17 -4.50
C GLY A 88 -2.03 22.01 -3.35
N ALA A 89 -2.83 20.96 -3.37
CA ALA A 89 -3.78 20.66 -2.30
C ALA A 89 -3.09 20.26 -0.99
N CYS A 90 -1.99 19.48 -1.05
CA CYS A 90 -1.18 19.16 0.13
C CYS A 90 -0.57 20.44 0.75
N GLN A 91 -0.04 21.35 -0.08
CA GLN A 91 0.47 22.64 0.39
C GLN A 91 -0.62 23.51 1.04
N ALA A 92 -1.82 23.51 0.47
CA ALA A 92 -2.97 24.20 1.06
C ALA A 92 -3.36 23.59 2.42
N ALA A 93 -3.35 22.27 2.55
CA ALA A 93 -3.60 21.59 3.82
C ALA A 93 -2.53 21.95 4.87
N LEU A 94 -1.25 21.96 4.49
CA LEU A 94 -0.14 22.36 5.36
C LEU A 94 -0.18 23.85 5.76
N SER A 95 -0.78 24.70 4.93
CA SER A 95 -1.02 26.10 5.29
C SER A 95 -2.10 26.28 6.35
N VAL A 96 -3.01 25.29 6.48
CA VAL A 96 -4.05 25.25 7.51
C VAL A 96 -3.53 24.62 8.79
N ASP A 97 -2.80 23.49 8.64
CA ASP A 97 -2.18 22.76 9.75
C ASP A 97 -0.80 22.26 9.30
N ALA A 98 0.25 22.93 9.77
CA ALA A 98 1.63 22.62 9.40
C ALA A 98 2.07 21.22 9.88
N ASP A 99 1.44 20.68 10.92
CA ASP A 99 1.74 19.38 11.52
C ASP A 99 0.89 18.25 10.92
N CYS A 100 0.10 18.53 9.89
CA CYS A 100 -0.72 17.52 9.20
C CYS A 100 0.17 16.47 8.53
N LEU A 101 0.43 15.37 9.23
CA LEU A 101 1.31 14.29 8.78
C LEU A 101 0.85 13.63 7.47
N ASP A 102 -0.48 13.46 7.29
CA ASP A 102 -1.01 12.93 6.03
C ASP A 102 -0.69 13.83 4.84
N ALA A 103 -0.68 15.17 5.04
CA ALA A 103 -0.32 16.12 3.99
C ALA A 103 1.18 16.07 3.68
N GLN A 104 2.03 15.97 4.70
CA GLN A 104 3.49 15.82 4.53
C GLN A 104 3.80 14.52 3.77
N LEU A 105 3.20 13.40 4.16
CA LEU A 105 3.37 12.10 3.51
C LEU A 105 2.93 12.14 2.04
N LEU A 106 1.72 12.60 1.74
CA LEU A 106 1.21 12.68 0.37
C LEU A 106 2.03 13.61 -0.51
N LEU A 107 2.45 14.78 0.02
CA LEU A 107 3.29 15.70 -0.71
C LEU A 107 4.64 15.07 -1.07
N THR A 108 5.25 14.36 -0.13
CA THR A 108 6.53 13.66 -0.33
C THR A 108 6.40 12.58 -1.40
N LEU A 109 5.40 11.71 -1.29
CA LEU A 109 5.12 10.66 -2.28
C LEU A 109 4.81 11.23 -3.67
N ALA A 110 4.10 12.36 -3.75
CA ALA A 110 3.75 12.99 -5.02
C ALA A 110 4.90 13.80 -5.65
N THR A 111 6.01 14.01 -4.95
CA THR A 111 7.09 14.91 -5.38
C THR A 111 8.39 14.16 -5.66
N VAL A 112 8.74 13.19 -4.82
CA VAL A 112 10.05 12.52 -4.85
C VAL A 112 9.96 11.23 -5.63
N GLY A 113 10.59 11.19 -6.82
CA GLY A 113 10.50 10.04 -7.72
C GLY A 113 11.62 9.00 -7.56
N ARG A 114 12.70 9.30 -6.82
CA ARG A 114 13.81 8.37 -6.61
C ARG A 114 13.68 7.65 -5.26
N PRO A 115 13.70 6.30 -5.24
CA PRO A 115 13.48 5.54 -4.00
C PRO A 115 14.43 5.92 -2.86
N ASP A 116 15.73 6.12 -3.14
CA ASP A 116 16.72 6.52 -2.14
C ASP A 116 16.42 7.89 -1.51
N LYS A 117 16.03 8.86 -2.33
CA LYS A 117 15.63 10.19 -1.87
C LYS A 117 14.26 10.20 -1.18
N LEU A 118 13.37 9.34 -1.63
CA LEU A 118 12.08 9.15 -0.98
C LEU A 118 12.26 8.57 0.43
N LEU A 119 13.11 7.54 0.57
CA LEU A 119 13.42 6.96 1.87
C LEU A 119 14.01 8.00 2.83
N ASP A 120 15.03 8.77 2.39
CA ASP A 120 15.62 9.85 3.18
C ASP A 120 14.52 10.82 3.69
N ALA A 121 13.65 11.30 2.78
CA ALA A 121 12.61 12.25 3.10
C ALA A 121 11.53 11.68 4.05
N LEU A 122 11.14 10.41 3.89
CA LEU A 122 10.18 9.77 4.78
C LEU A 122 10.76 9.54 6.17
N CYS A 123 12.04 9.15 6.28
CA CYS A 123 12.73 9.00 7.55
C CYS A 123 12.88 10.36 8.28
N GLU A 124 13.18 11.45 7.56
CA GLU A 124 13.19 12.79 8.16
C GLU A 124 11.84 13.21 8.76
N ILE A 125 10.72 12.80 8.13
CA ILE A 125 9.38 13.04 8.68
C ILE A 125 9.19 12.19 9.96
N GLU A 126 9.59 10.92 9.94
CA GLU A 126 9.44 10.03 11.09
C GLU A 126 10.27 10.53 12.28
N GLU A 127 11.52 10.96 12.06
CA GLU A 127 12.39 11.53 13.10
C GLU A 127 11.77 12.75 13.78
N LYS A 128 11.15 13.66 13.01
CA LYS A 128 10.45 14.82 13.58
C LYS A 128 9.25 14.43 14.44
N CYS A 129 8.60 13.31 14.13
CA CYS A 129 7.49 12.78 14.92
C CYS A 129 7.96 12.02 16.16
N ALA A 130 9.22 11.56 16.23
CA ALA A 130 9.75 10.73 17.32
C ALA A 130 9.86 11.47 18.66
N ASP A 131 9.99 12.79 18.64
CA ASP A 131 10.06 13.62 19.86
C ASP A 131 8.71 13.73 20.60
N GLU A 132 7.62 13.20 20.03
CA GLU A 132 6.32 13.22 20.69
C GLU A 132 6.14 12.00 21.63
N PRO A 133 5.72 12.23 22.91
CA PRO A 133 5.58 11.18 23.94
C PRO A 133 4.64 10.02 23.56
N ALA A 134 3.71 10.25 22.62
CA ALA A 134 2.76 9.25 22.15
C ALA A 134 3.33 8.29 21.07
N PHE A 135 4.62 8.40 20.75
CA PHE A 135 5.23 7.64 19.66
C PHE A 135 5.35 6.12 19.96
N GLU A 136 5.38 5.74 21.23
CA GLU A 136 5.63 4.36 21.65
C GLU A 136 4.38 3.44 21.68
N GLN A 137 3.17 4.01 21.70
CA GLN A 137 1.91 3.24 21.81
C GLN A 137 0.91 3.64 20.75
N LEU A 138 1.17 3.25 19.49
CA LEU A 138 0.21 3.45 18.40
C LEU A 138 -0.95 2.45 18.50
N ASP A 139 -2.17 2.92 18.18
CA ASP A 139 -3.38 2.11 18.12
C ASP A 139 -4.13 2.39 16.80
N TRP A 140 -4.36 1.35 16.00
CA TRP A 140 -5.17 1.48 14.78
C TRP A 140 -6.61 1.95 15.05
N GLY A 141 -7.15 1.61 16.22
CA GLY A 141 -8.46 2.08 16.68
C GLY A 141 -8.51 3.60 16.86
N ASN A 142 -7.37 4.23 17.17
CA ASN A 142 -7.26 5.68 17.24
C ASN A 142 -7.04 6.29 15.84
N PRO A 143 -8.01 7.06 15.28
CA PRO A 143 -7.87 7.59 13.93
C PRO A 143 -6.73 8.62 13.77
N TRP A 144 -6.20 9.15 14.88
CA TRP A 144 -5.08 10.10 14.87
C TRP A 144 -3.73 9.39 14.69
N ASP A 145 -3.60 8.12 15.10
CA ASP A 145 -2.37 7.34 14.96
C ASP A 145 -2.18 6.75 13.55
N ARG A 146 -3.26 6.71 12.77
CA ARG A 146 -3.25 6.09 11.43
C ARG A 146 -2.28 6.75 10.46
N ALA A 147 -2.09 8.08 10.56
CA ALA A 147 -1.14 8.80 9.73
C ALA A 147 0.30 8.31 9.95
N ARG A 148 0.68 8.05 11.20
CA ARG A 148 2.01 7.50 11.57
C ARG A 148 2.18 6.07 11.08
N LEU A 149 1.14 5.24 11.21
CA LEU A 149 1.15 3.87 10.70
C LEU A 149 1.27 3.84 9.17
N ARG A 150 0.62 4.75 8.46
CA ARG A 150 0.79 4.93 7.01
C ARG A 150 2.21 5.36 6.63
N LEU A 151 2.77 6.29 7.37
CA LEU A 151 4.17 6.72 7.17
C LEU A 151 5.12 5.52 7.31
N ARG A 152 5.01 4.73 8.37
CA ARG A 152 5.82 3.51 8.58
C ARG A 152 5.60 2.47 7.48
N ALA A 153 4.35 2.25 7.05
CA ALA A 153 4.07 1.37 5.94
C ALA A 153 4.70 1.87 4.63
N ALA A 154 4.71 3.19 4.38
CA ALA A 154 5.40 3.78 3.22
C ALA A 154 6.92 3.61 3.33
N ILE A 155 7.52 3.85 4.51
CA ILE A 155 8.95 3.62 4.78
C ILE A 155 9.30 2.16 4.49
N SER A 156 8.52 1.21 5.02
CA SER A 156 8.75 -0.22 4.81
C SER A 156 8.79 -0.59 3.32
N ARG A 157 7.84 -0.11 2.52
CA ARG A 157 7.83 -0.33 1.06
C ARG A 157 9.05 0.29 0.38
N THR A 158 9.33 1.56 0.70
CA THR A 158 10.46 2.28 0.10
C THR A 158 11.80 1.65 0.49
N CYS A 159 11.92 1.07 1.69
CA CYS A 159 13.08 0.26 2.08
C CYS A 159 13.25 -0.96 1.16
N ALA A 160 12.14 -1.64 0.81
CA ALA A 160 12.18 -2.78 -0.12
C ALA A 160 12.62 -2.33 -1.53
N ASP A 161 12.12 -1.19 -2.03
CA ASP A 161 12.54 -0.59 -3.31
C ASP A 161 14.04 -0.21 -3.31
N CYS A 162 14.58 0.15 -2.14
CA CYS A 162 16.01 0.42 -1.94
C CYS A 162 16.84 -0.83 -1.61
N ALA A 163 16.28 -2.03 -1.70
CA ALA A 163 16.91 -3.31 -1.29
C ALA A 163 17.35 -3.36 0.20
N CYS A 164 16.82 -2.48 1.05
CA CYS A 164 17.07 -2.45 2.49
C CYS A 164 16.18 -3.44 3.25
N TRP A 165 16.24 -4.74 2.90
CA TRP A 165 15.27 -5.77 3.27
C TRP A 165 15.10 -6.00 4.77
N LYS A 166 16.19 -5.89 5.56
CA LYS A 166 16.08 -6.04 7.03
C LYS A 166 15.25 -4.91 7.62
N MET A 167 15.53 -3.67 7.22
CA MET A 167 14.78 -2.51 7.69
C MET A 167 13.33 -2.55 7.19
N ALA A 168 13.11 -2.98 5.92
CA ALA A 168 11.77 -3.20 5.38
C ALA A 168 10.97 -4.18 6.24
N LEU A 169 11.58 -5.31 6.63
CA LEU A 169 10.95 -6.33 7.45
C LEU A 169 10.67 -5.85 8.89
N GLU A 170 11.65 -5.22 9.53
CA GLU A 170 11.51 -4.68 10.90
C GLU A 170 10.38 -3.66 10.95
N THR A 171 10.34 -2.72 10.00
CA THR A 171 9.31 -1.70 9.92
C THR A 171 7.93 -2.30 9.57
N ALA A 172 7.86 -3.28 8.63
CA ALA A 172 6.61 -3.98 8.34
C ALA A 172 6.06 -4.70 9.57
N ASN A 173 6.91 -5.41 10.31
CA ASN A 173 6.49 -6.12 11.53
C ASN A 173 5.98 -5.15 12.61
N SER A 174 6.62 -3.99 12.79
CA SER A 174 6.14 -2.97 13.73
C SER A 174 4.75 -2.43 13.36
N VAL A 175 4.42 -2.32 12.07
CA VAL A 175 3.06 -1.97 11.62
C VAL A 175 2.10 -3.12 11.89
N LEU A 176 2.49 -4.38 11.60
CA LEU A 176 1.66 -5.56 11.79
C LEU A 176 1.29 -5.78 13.25
N GLU A 177 2.19 -5.52 14.20
CA GLU A 177 1.92 -5.62 15.65
C GLU A 177 0.70 -4.78 16.06
N VAL A 178 0.49 -3.65 15.39
CA VAL A 178 -0.60 -2.72 15.67
C VAL A 178 -1.85 -3.01 14.83
N THR A 179 -1.69 -3.48 13.59
CA THR A 179 -2.77 -3.54 12.61
C THR A 179 -3.33 -4.95 12.37
N GLU A 180 -2.69 -6.01 12.89
CA GLU A 180 -3.09 -7.40 12.67
C GLU A 180 -4.54 -7.66 13.06
N SER A 181 -4.97 -7.19 14.24
CA SER A 181 -6.34 -7.36 14.73
C SER A 181 -7.40 -6.72 13.84
N ALA A 182 -7.01 -5.73 13.03
CA ALA A 182 -7.84 -5.07 12.03
C ALA A 182 -7.72 -5.69 10.62
N GLY A 183 -7.00 -6.82 10.48
CA GLY A 183 -6.81 -7.52 9.21
C GLY A 183 -5.74 -6.94 8.29
N ASP A 184 -4.77 -6.19 8.84
CA ASP A 184 -3.68 -5.56 8.10
C ASP A 184 -4.15 -4.58 7.00
N PRO A 185 -4.86 -3.51 7.36
CA PRO A 185 -5.43 -2.57 6.38
C PRO A 185 -4.39 -1.79 5.56
N LEU A 186 -3.12 -1.82 5.97
CA LEU A 186 -2.00 -1.17 5.26
C LEU A 186 -1.21 -2.13 4.38
N GLY A 187 -1.53 -3.42 4.40
CA GLY A 187 -0.85 -4.44 3.62
C GLY A 187 0.62 -4.63 4.01
N ALA A 188 0.98 -4.41 5.26
CA ALA A 188 2.36 -4.55 5.73
C ALA A 188 2.84 -6.01 5.63
N ARG A 189 1.92 -6.99 5.74
CA ARG A 189 2.22 -8.42 5.50
C ARG A 189 2.79 -8.69 4.11
N ASN A 190 2.42 -7.88 3.10
CA ASN A 190 2.88 -8.05 1.74
C ASN A 190 4.38 -7.73 1.63
N THR A 191 4.81 -6.60 2.20
CA THR A 191 6.23 -6.24 2.29
C THR A 191 7.01 -7.25 3.14
N ALA A 192 6.44 -7.68 4.29
CA ALA A 192 7.09 -8.68 5.15
C ALA A 192 7.28 -10.02 4.42
N ALA A 193 6.27 -10.50 3.66
CA ALA A 193 6.37 -11.73 2.89
C ALA A 193 7.50 -11.67 1.84
N LEU A 194 7.58 -10.58 1.07
CA LEU A 194 8.66 -10.37 0.11
C LEU A 194 10.03 -10.28 0.80
N ALA A 195 10.12 -9.58 1.93
CA ALA A 195 11.35 -9.47 2.69
C ALA A 195 11.83 -10.84 3.24
N TYR A 196 10.94 -11.66 3.79
CA TYR A 196 11.27 -13.03 4.19
C TYR A 196 11.78 -13.86 3.02
N ALA A 197 11.14 -13.77 1.85
CA ALA A 197 11.59 -14.48 0.64
C ALA A 197 12.97 -14.00 0.20
N ARG A 198 13.24 -12.70 0.26
CA ARG A 198 14.57 -12.16 -0.09
C ARG A 198 15.67 -12.57 0.88
N LEU A 199 15.35 -12.59 2.17
CA LEU A 199 16.26 -12.97 3.26
C LEU A 199 16.40 -14.49 3.43
N GLU A 200 15.66 -15.30 2.67
CA GLU A 200 15.63 -16.76 2.73
C GLU A 200 15.15 -17.29 4.10
N ASP A 201 14.33 -16.52 4.79
CA ASP A 201 13.76 -16.87 6.08
C ASP A 201 12.44 -17.65 5.90
N GLU A 202 12.54 -18.96 5.79
CA GLU A 202 11.39 -19.84 5.64
C GLU A 202 10.54 -19.92 6.92
N GLU A 203 11.17 -19.84 8.09
CA GLU A 203 10.46 -19.91 9.37
C GLU A 203 9.61 -18.65 9.56
N GLY A 204 10.17 -17.49 9.26
CA GLY A 204 9.46 -16.21 9.30
C GLY A 204 8.28 -16.16 8.34
N LEU A 205 8.47 -16.63 7.10
CA LEU A 205 7.36 -16.68 6.12
C LEU A 205 6.27 -17.68 6.55
N ASN A 206 6.64 -18.83 7.09
CA ASN A 206 5.68 -19.82 7.63
C ASN A 206 4.87 -19.23 8.80
N ALA A 207 5.52 -18.52 9.71
CA ALA A 207 4.85 -17.84 10.82
C ALA A 207 3.88 -16.76 10.35
N LEU A 208 4.28 -15.97 9.33
CA LEU A 208 3.42 -14.96 8.72
C LEU A 208 2.18 -15.59 8.07
N GLU A 209 2.34 -16.66 7.28
CA GLU A 209 1.21 -17.35 6.64
C GLU A 209 0.27 -18.02 7.66
N ALA A 210 0.78 -18.50 8.80
CA ALA A 210 -0.03 -19.04 9.88
C ALA A 210 -0.89 -17.95 10.56
N ARG A 211 -0.38 -16.70 10.65
CA ARG A 211 -1.13 -15.54 11.16
C ARG A 211 -2.21 -15.08 10.17
N PHE A 212 -1.90 -15.10 8.88
CA PHE A 212 -2.78 -14.65 7.80
C PHE A 212 -3.13 -15.81 6.86
N THR A 213 -4.09 -16.64 7.29
CA THR A 213 -4.47 -17.88 6.59
C THR A 213 -5.08 -17.63 5.20
N GLN A 214 -5.62 -16.46 4.96
CA GLN A 214 -6.05 -16.04 3.64
C GLN A 214 -4.84 -15.45 2.88
N GLY A 215 -4.27 -16.26 1.99
CA GLY A 215 -3.18 -15.84 1.10
C GLY A 215 -3.64 -14.80 0.07
N ASN A 216 -2.67 -14.12 -0.53
CA ASN A 216 -2.84 -13.17 -1.63
C ASN A 216 -1.71 -13.32 -2.65
N ALA A 217 -1.68 -12.47 -3.68
CA ALA A 217 -0.67 -12.55 -4.74
C ALA A 217 0.77 -12.40 -4.20
N TRP A 218 1.02 -11.47 -3.24
CA TRP A 218 2.34 -11.25 -2.65
C TRP A 218 2.85 -12.48 -1.89
N THR A 219 2.03 -13.06 -1.01
CA THR A 219 2.44 -14.23 -0.23
C THR A 219 2.66 -15.45 -1.12
N SER A 220 1.83 -15.64 -2.15
CA SER A 220 1.98 -16.73 -3.13
C SER A 220 3.26 -16.58 -3.95
N LEU A 221 3.59 -15.36 -4.41
CA LEU A 221 4.81 -15.05 -5.15
C LEU A 221 6.04 -15.17 -4.25
N ALA A 222 5.99 -14.61 -3.03
CA ALA A 222 7.06 -14.71 -2.04
C ALA A 222 7.42 -16.17 -1.74
N ARG A 223 6.41 -17.04 -1.56
CA ARG A 223 6.61 -18.48 -1.37
C ARG A 223 7.30 -19.14 -2.57
N CYS A 224 6.91 -18.75 -3.79
CA CYS A 224 7.55 -19.28 -5.00
C CYS A 224 9.02 -18.86 -5.09
N LEU A 225 9.33 -17.59 -4.89
CA LEU A 225 10.68 -17.03 -4.89
C LEU A 225 11.55 -17.68 -3.81
N LEU A 226 11.05 -17.79 -2.58
CA LEU A 226 11.76 -18.42 -1.47
C LEU A 226 12.15 -19.87 -1.79
N LEU A 227 11.19 -20.67 -2.24
CA LEU A 227 11.44 -22.09 -2.55
C LEU A 227 12.40 -22.25 -3.73
N TYR A 228 12.36 -21.36 -4.72
CA TYR A 228 13.29 -21.35 -5.83
C TYR A 228 14.71 -21.03 -5.35
N LYS A 229 14.90 -19.98 -4.54
CA LYS A 229 16.19 -19.59 -3.96
C LYS A 229 16.79 -20.68 -3.05
N LEU A 230 15.94 -21.41 -2.34
CA LEU A 230 16.36 -22.57 -1.54
C LEU A 230 16.62 -23.85 -2.37
N GLU A 231 16.64 -23.75 -3.71
CA GLU A 231 16.86 -24.84 -4.65
C GLU A 231 15.82 -25.99 -4.54
N ARG A 232 14.68 -25.73 -3.90
CA ARG A 232 13.58 -26.70 -3.77
C ARG A 232 12.67 -26.70 -5.01
N ILE A 233 13.28 -26.93 -6.18
CA ILE A 233 12.65 -26.75 -7.50
C ILE A 233 11.30 -27.45 -7.66
N PRO A 234 11.09 -28.73 -7.20
CA PRO A 234 9.77 -29.35 -7.30
C PRO A 234 8.68 -28.62 -6.48
N ALA A 235 9.03 -28.06 -5.32
CA ALA A 235 8.14 -27.30 -4.49
C ALA A 235 7.88 -25.89 -5.08
N ALA A 236 8.92 -25.21 -5.56
CA ALA A 236 8.82 -23.94 -6.25
C ALA A 236 7.89 -24.03 -7.47
N ARG A 237 7.97 -25.14 -8.25
CA ARG A 237 7.07 -25.38 -9.40
C ARG A 237 5.62 -25.52 -8.98
N ARG A 238 5.34 -26.18 -7.85
CA ARG A 238 3.96 -26.26 -7.31
C ARG A 238 3.46 -24.90 -6.84
N SER A 239 4.33 -24.12 -6.17
CA SER A 239 4.01 -22.76 -5.71
C SER A 239 3.76 -21.81 -6.89
N LEU A 240 4.58 -21.88 -7.94
CA LEU A 240 4.37 -21.10 -9.17
C LEU A 240 3.01 -21.41 -9.81
N ARG A 241 2.63 -22.70 -9.83
CA ARG A 241 1.31 -23.11 -10.33
C ARG A 241 0.18 -22.56 -9.47
N GLY A 242 0.34 -22.57 -8.15
CA GLY A 242 -0.60 -21.96 -7.22
C GLY A 242 -0.74 -20.46 -7.46
N PHE A 243 0.36 -19.74 -7.61
CA PHE A 243 0.38 -18.31 -7.92
C PHE A 243 -0.39 -18.00 -9.22
N ALA A 244 -0.11 -18.74 -10.30
CA ALA A 244 -0.78 -18.54 -11.59
C ALA A 244 -2.27 -18.90 -11.57
N GLN A 245 -2.67 -19.93 -10.81
CA GLN A 245 -4.06 -20.39 -10.75
C GLN A 245 -4.95 -19.52 -9.84
N LEU A 246 -4.38 -18.97 -8.78
CA LEU A 246 -5.12 -18.17 -7.80
C LEU A 246 -5.24 -16.70 -8.19
N ASN A 247 -4.39 -16.23 -9.12
CA ASN A 247 -4.33 -14.82 -9.51
C ASN A 247 -4.46 -14.69 -11.02
N GLN A 248 -5.50 -14.00 -11.48
CA GLN A 248 -5.74 -13.80 -12.91
C GLN A 248 -4.57 -13.08 -13.58
N GLY A 249 -4.13 -13.56 -14.74
CA GLY A 249 -3.06 -12.92 -15.48
C GLY A 249 -1.69 -12.89 -14.81
N ALA A 250 -1.49 -13.62 -13.69
CA ALA A 250 -0.23 -13.63 -12.95
C ALA A 250 0.97 -14.06 -13.81
N ALA A 251 0.78 -15.03 -14.71
CA ALA A 251 1.81 -15.43 -15.64
C ALA A 251 2.15 -14.32 -16.64
N TYR A 252 1.15 -13.59 -17.12
CA TYR A 252 1.35 -12.44 -17.99
C TYR A 252 2.09 -11.32 -17.27
N ALA A 253 1.65 -10.93 -16.07
CA ALA A 253 2.30 -9.90 -15.25
C ALA A 253 3.78 -10.21 -14.99
N MET A 254 4.13 -11.50 -14.74
CA MET A 254 5.51 -11.94 -14.52
C MET A 254 6.38 -11.83 -15.77
N MET A 255 5.83 -12.05 -16.95
CA MET A 255 6.56 -12.08 -18.21
C MET A 255 6.55 -10.76 -18.95
N ARG A 256 5.60 -9.88 -18.65
CA ARG A 256 5.40 -8.55 -19.24
C ARG A 256 5.22 -7.54 -18.11
N PRO A 257 6.31 -6.96 -17.58
CA PRO A 257 6.20 -5.93 -16.55
C PRO A 257 5.31 -4.78 -17.00
N VAL A 258 4.38 -4.41 -16.14
CA VAL A 258 3.42 -3.33 -16.38
C VAL A 258 3.75 -2.20 -15.42
N PHE A 259 3.59 -0.96 -15.90
CA PHE A 259 3.79 0.20 -15.04
C PHE A 259 2.73 0.22 -13.90
N VAL A 260 3.19 0.39 -12.68
CA VAL A 260 2.35 0.57 -11.49
C VAL A 260 2.58 1.96 -10.95
N GLU A 261 1.49 2.71 -10.75
CA GLU A 261 1.55 4.06 -10.20
C GLU A 261 1.94 4.03 -8.71
N VAL A 262 2.61 5.09 -8.24
CA VAL A 262 2.96 5.24 -6.83
C VAL A 262 1.70 5.21 -5.94
N TYR A 263 1.78 4.50 -4.84
CA TYR A 263 0.66 4.42 -3.89
C TYR A 263 0.51 5.73 -3.09
N LEU A 264 -0.72 6.24 -2.99
CA LEU A 264 -1.04 7.54 -2.40
C LEU A 264 -2.10 7.44 -1.28
N PRO A 265 -1.69 7.26 -0.04
CA PRO A 265 -0.42 6.73 0.47
C PRO A 265 -0.42 5.20 0.55
N ASP A 266 -1.62 4.59 0.56
CA ASP A 266 -1.81 3.16 0.77
C ASP A 266 -1.88 2.41 -0.56
N ARG A 267 -1.57 1.11 -0.53
CA ARG A 267 -1.87 0.22 -1.66
C ARG A 267 -3.37 0.31 -1.99
N PRO A 268 -3.75 0.27 -3.27
CA PRO A 268 -5.14 0.12 -3.66
C PRO A 268 -5.74 -1.18 -3.07
N ASP A 269 -7.02 -1.12 -2.76
CA ASP A 269 -7.77 -2.30 -2.28
C ASP A 269 -8.22 -3.11 -3.50
N TYR A 270 -7.37 -4.02 -3.93
CA TYR A 270 -7.66 -4.90 -5.07
C TYR A 270 -8.58 -6.04 -4.67
N ALA A 271 -9.43 -6.45 -5.60
CA ALA A 271 -10.20 -7.67 -5.41
C ALA A 271 -9.25 -8.89 -5.35
N PRO A 272 -9.43 -9.81 -4.39
CA PRO A 272 -8.55 -10.97 -4.26
C PRO A 272 -8.46 -11.79 -5.55
N GLY A 273 -7.23 -12.05 -5.99
CA GLY A 273 -6.94 -12.83 -7.20
C GLY A 273 -7.21 -12.13 -8.52
N CYS A 274 -7.46 -10.82 -8.54
CA CYS A 274 -7.58 -10.06 -9.80
C CYS A 274 -6.19 -9.82 -10.45
N PHE A 275 -6.20 -9.35 -11.68
CA PHE A 275 -4.97 -9.05 -12.43
C PHE A 275 -4.15 -7.94 -11.76
N GLU A 276 -4.80 -6.90 -11.31
CA GLU A 276 -4.17 -5.74 -10.69
C GLU A 276 -3.44 -6.13 -9.38
N GLU A 277 -3.99 -7.07 -8.62
CA GLU A 277 -3.33 -7.63 -7.44
C GLU A 277 -2.05 -8.38 -7.82
N ALA A 278 -2.13 -9.25 -8.85
CA ALA A 278 -0.96 -9.98 -9.35
C ALA A 278 0.12 -9.04 -9.91
N MET A 279 -0.29 -8.05 -10.68
CA MET A 279 0.58 -7.03 -11.27
C MET A 279 1.32 -6.23 -10.18
N ALA A 280 0.61 -5.77 -9.16
CA ALA A 280 1.21 -5.04 -8.03
C ALA A 280 2.19 -5.92 -7.24
N ALA A 281 1.87 -7.20 -7.02
CA ALA A 281 2.76 -8.14 -6.34
C ALA A 281 4.04 -8.40 -7.13
N VAL A 282 3.95 -8.54 -8.45
CA VAL A 282 5.13 -8.71 -9.32
C VAL A 282 5.98 -7.45 -9.34
N HIS A 283 5.36 -6.28 -9.46
CA HIS A 283 6.04 -4.99 -9.43
C HIS A 283 6.84 -4.79 -8.12
N GLU A 284 6.21 -5.02 -6.97
CA GLU A 284 6.90 -4.91 -5.67
C GLU A 284 7.98 -5.99 -5.46
N ALA A 285 7.89 -7.11 -6.15
CA ALA A 285 8.90 -8.16 -6.13
C ALA A 285 10.04 -7.94 -7.15
N GLU A 286 9.98 -6.91 -8.00
CA GLU A 286 10.90 -6.71 -9.13
C GLU A 286 12.37 -6.72 -8.68
N VAL A 287 12.70 -6.06 -7.58
CA VAL A 287 14.07 -6.03 -7.03
C VAL A 287 14.54 -7.44 -6.64
N ILE A 288 13.66 -8.29 -6.09
CA ILE A 288 13.98 -9.66 -5.72
C ILE A 288 14.13 -10.53 -6.98
N ILE A 289 13.22 -10.35 -7.92
CA ILE A 289 13.21 -11.10 -9.20
C ILE A 289 14.50 -10.80 -9.98
N ALA A 290 14.88 -9.53 -10.09
CA ALA A 290 16.11 -9.10 -10.75
C ALA A 290 17.37 -9.66 -10.08
N ASP A 291 17.35 -9.82 -8.76
CA ASP A 291 18.45 -10.32 -7.94
C ASP A 291 18.45 -11.86 -7.78
N THR A 292 17.50 -12.53 -8.43
CA THR A 292 17.38 -14.00 -8.43
C THR A 292 17.71 -14.54 -9.83
N PRO A 293 18.95 -14.99 -10.08
CA PRO A 293 19.37 -15.43 -11.40
C PRO A 293 18.46 -16.52 -11.98
N ASP A 294 18.19 -16.41 -13.28
CA ASP A 294 17.42 -17.36 -14.08
C ASP A 294 15.97 -17.63 -13.63
N PHE A 295 15.45 -16.93 -12.60
CA PHE A 295 14.09 -17.16 -12.10
C PHE A 295 13.03 -16.95 -13.19
N VAL A 296 13.08 -15.83 -13.91
CA VAL A 296 12.14 -15.54 -15.01
C VAL A 296 12.29 -16.55 -16.14
N ALA A 297 13.54 -16.88 -16.54
CA ALA A 297 13.80 -17.89 -17.55
C ALA A 297 13.30 -19.28 -17.13
N TRP A 298 13.44 -19.62 -15.84
CA TRP A 298 12.88 -20.85 -15.29
C TRP A 298 11.34 -20.87 -15.31
N CYS A 299 10.69 -19.74 -15.02
CA CYS A 299 9.24 -19.59 -15.16
C CYS A 299 8.81 -19.80 -16.63
N GLN A 300 9.49 -19.17 -17.58
CA GLN A 300 9.25 -19.30 -19.03
C GLN A 300 9.44 -20.72 -19.53
N ALA A 301 10.42 -21.45 -19.00
CA ALA A 301 10.66 -22.85 -19.34
C ALA A 301 9.52 -23.80 -18.91
N GLN A 302 8.57 -23.33 -18.09
CA GLN A 302 7.35 -24.08 -17.79
C GLN A 302 6.34 -23.82 -18.92
N THR A 303 6.20 -24.73 -19.86
CA THR A 303 5.35 -24.57 -21.06
C THR A 303 3.91 -24.15 -20.76
N TRP A 304 3.37 -24.63 -19.64
CA TRP A 304 2.02 -24.25 -19.18
C TRP A 304 1.96 -22.79 -18.73
N PHE A 305 3.03 -22.24 -18.14
CA PHE A 305 3.07 -20.87 -17.63
C PHE A 305 3.10 -19.85 -18.77
N GLU A 306 3.93 -20.12 -19.80
CA GLU A 306 3.95 -19.31 -21.01
C GLU A 306 2.61 -19.40 -21.77
N ALA A 307 2.01 -20.59 -21.85
CA ALA A 307 0.70 -20.76 -22.47
C ALA A 307 -0.41 -19.97 -21.75
N ASP A 308 -0.42 -19.97 -20.41
CA ASP A 308 -1.37 -19.20 -19.62
C ASP A 308 -1.19 -17.69 -19.84
N ALA A 309 0.06 -17.21 -19.90
CA ALA A 309 0.36 -15.79 -20.15
C ALA A 309 -0.14 -15.36 -21.54
N ARG A 310 0.12 -16.18 -22.57
CA ARG A 310 -0.29 -15.92 -23.94
C ARG A 310 -1.81 -15.95 -24.08
N ALA A 311 -2.47 -16.92 -23.47
CA ALA A 311 -3.93 -17.03 -23.47
C ALA A 311 -4.59 -15.82 -22.76
N TYR A 312 -3.96 -15.30 -21.70
CA TYR A 312 -4.44 -14.10 -21.04
C TYR A 312 -4.30 -12.86 -21.94
N ALA A 313 -3.16 -12.68 -22.59
CA ALA A 313 -2.92 -11.59 -23.53
C ALA A 313 -3.94 -11.60 -24.69
N GLU A 314 -4.14 -12.76 -25.33
CA GLU A 314 -5.12 -12.92 -26.41
C GLU A 314 -6.55 -12.60 -25.98
N LYS A 315 -6.94 -13.05 -24.76
CA LYS A 315 -8.30 -12.83 -24.24
C LYS A 315 -8.58 -11.35 -23.94
N HIS A 316 -7.57 -10.59 -23.56
CA HIS A 316 -7.70 -9.20 -23.13
C HIS A 316 -7.14 -8.19 -24.15
N ASP A 317 -6.79 -8.65 -25.38
CA ASP A 317 -6.23 -7.83 -26.46
C ASP A 317 -4.98 -7.04 -26.02
N LEU A 318 -4.10 -7.73 -25.26
CA LEU A 318 -2.84 -7.17 -24.76
C LEU A 318 -1.67 -7.60 -25.64
N ASP A 319 -0.63 -6.77 -25.67
CA ASP A 319 0.61 -7.07 -26.36
C ASP A 319 1.32 -8.29 -25.78
N TRP A 320 1.87 -9.15 -26.68
CA TRP A 320 2.59 -10.35 -26.30
C TRP A 320 4.04 -10.35 -26.78
#